data_22595c37ddbb3ee7144f18730c5fffd6
#
_entry.id   22595c37ddbb3ee7144f18730c5fffd6
#
_cell.length_a   1.000
_cell.length_b   1.000
_cell.length_c   1.000
_cell.angle_alpha   90.00
_cell.angle_beta   90.00
_cell.angle_gamma   90.00
#
_symmetry.space_group_name_H-M   'P 1'
#
loop_
_entity.id
_entity.type
_entity.pdbx_description
1 polymer ?
#
loop_
_entity_poly.entity_id
_entity_poly.type
_entity_poly.pdbx_seq_one_letter_code
_entity_poly.pdbx_strand_id
1 'polypeptide(L)'
;MAELNFVCYTPRNEKISVDGVVSYELSKTAQAPADGLRLTFLSDKKLPCISRVLAYDGDELIFNGIADTQRQSVTNSGASCFIYARSTACILLDNEAKPYTYDSPSAIFLFNRYAKGFGFKSKLPSVWCDTYYQVGKGTSCYGAINDMVYALTGKNVLVTPQNELCVLTENAVVNMEHYNILSKKYVINRGDAYSQIDYMTDDENGYSHHFKSRFFESEGISRSKKINLAALPLWQQKRKLKNLLSSSSDNYETIEFVLEGIHNFNLYDRVKCDGTIDDGDDFYIIDICISAKPDYCKTRITTSKSIDLREVNYVAE
;
A
#
# COMPACT_ATOMS: atom_id res chain seq x y z
N MET A 1 -20.94 15.55 -13.11
CA MET A 1 -19.64 15.13 -12.53
C MET A 1 -19.78 13.68 -12.15
N ALA A 2 -18.81 12.83 -12.43
CA ALA A 2 -18.81 11.48 -11.91
C ALA A 2 -18.65 11.56 -10.39
N GLU A 3 -19.62 11.04 -9.66
CA GLU A 3 -19.60 11.02 -8.20
C GLU A 3 -19.50 9.55 -7.75
N LEU A 4 -18.70 9.31 -6.72
CA LEU A 4 -18.68 8.01 -6.08
C LEU A 4 -19.97 7.80 -5.30
N ASN A 5 -20.52 6.59 -5.39
CA ASN A 5 -21.67 6.17 -4.63
C ASN A 5 -21.23 5.42 -3.37
N PHE A 6 -21.82 5.78 -2.23
CA PHE A 6 -21.48 5.19 -0.94
C PHE A 6 -22.67 4.41 -0.35
N VAL A 7 -22.38 3.28 0.24
CA VAL A 7 -23.35 2.46 0.97
C VAL A 7 -22.76 2.07 2.31
N CYS A 8 -23.49 2.36 3.38
CA CYS A 8 -23.12 1.97 4.73
C CYS A 8 -23.97 0.79 5.21
N TYR A 9 -23.40 -0.01 6.13
CA TYR A 9 -24.10 -1.12 6.76
C TYR A 9 -23.94 -1.09 8.28
N THR A 10 -25.03 -1.44 8.99
CA THR A 10 -25.00 -1.68 10.43
C THR A 10 -24.33 -3.03 10.75
N PRO A 11 -23.99 -3.32 12.03
CA PRO A 11 -23.54 -4.65 12.46
C PRO A 11 -24.56 -5.77 12.19
N ARG A 12 -25.84 -5.42 11.98
CA ARG A 12 -26.91 -6.36 11.61
C ARG A 12 -27.08 -6.49 10.09
N ASN A 13 -26.15 -5.92 9.31
CA ASN A 13 -26.17 -5.91 7.85
C ASN A 13 -27.38 -5.14 7.25
N GLU A 14 -27.96 -4.21 8.00
CA GLU A 14 -29.01 -3.31 7.50
C GLU A 14 -28.35 -2.21 6.69
N LYS A 15 -28.89 -1.97 5.49
CA LYS A 15 -28.35 -0.97 4.55
C LYS A 15 -28.77 0.44 4.97
N ILE A 16 -27.83 1.36 4.98
CA ILE A 16 -28.03 2.79 5.18
C ILE A 16 -27.61 3.51 3.90
N SER A 17 -28.56 4.19 3.26
CA SER A 17 -28.25 5.06 2.13
C SER A 17 -27.46 6.28 2.60
N VAL A 18 -26.49 6.68 1.82
CA VAL A 18 -25.69 7.87 2.05
C VAL A 18 -26.12 8.91 1.02
N ASP A 19 -26.89 9.89 1.47
CA ASP A 19 -27.36 10.98 0.63
C ASP A 19 -26.65 12.28 1.06
N GLY A 20 -26.54 13.25 0.14
CA GLY A 20 -25.95 14.55 0.45
C GLY A 20 -24.48 14.45 0.89
N VAL A 21 -23.65 13.81 0.09
CA VAL A 21 -22.20 13.72 0.33
C VAL A 21 -21.61 15.13 0.31
N VAL A 22 -20.99 15.53 1.42
CA VAL A 22 -20.30 16.82 1.57
C VAL A 22 -18.86 16.74 1.13
N SER A 23 -18.18 15.66 1.50
CA SER A 23 -16.80 15.44 1.07
C SER A 23 -16.40 13.98 1.26
N TYR A 24 -15.45 13.55 0.47
CA TYR A 24 -14.75 12.29 0.70
C TYR A 24 -13.28 12.38 0.29
N GLU A 25 -12.49 11.49 0.88
CA GLU A 25 -11.10 11.23 0.53
C GLU A 25 -10.86 9.73 0.60
N LEU A 26 -10.58 9.11 -0.55
CA LEU A 26 -10.18 7.71 -0.66
C LEU A 26 -8.69 7.66 -0.99
N SER A 27 -7.90 7.03 -0.12
CA SER A 27 -6.45 6.92 -0.27
C SER A 27 -6.01 5.46 -0.37
N LYS A 28 -5.11 5.19 -1.32
CA LYS A 28 -4.43 3.90 -1.50
C LYS A 28 -2.93 4.15 -1.53
N THR A 29 -2.13 3.28 -0.93
CA THR A 29 -0.66 3.39 -0.93
C THR A 29 0.00 2.03 -1.11
N ALA A 30 1.12 2.01 -1.84
CA ALA A 30 1.95 0.82 -1.99
C ALA A 30 2.64 0.39 -0.69
N GLN A 31 2.76 1.31 0.29
CA GLN A 31 3.44 1.06 1.56
C GLN A 31 2.57 0.31 2.58
N ALA A 32 1.24 0.34 2.41
CA ALA A 32 0.31 -0.35 3.29
C ALA A 32 -0.83 -0.99 2.49
N PRO A 33 -1.21 -2.25 2.79
CA PRO A 33 -2.26 -2.93 2.03
C PRO A 33 -3.67 -2.45 2.34
N ALA A 34 -3.85 -1.63 3.37
CA ALA A 34 -5.15 -1.14 3.79
C ALA A 34 -5.39 0.29 3.28
N ASP A 35 -6.33 0.42 2.34
CA ASP A 35 -6.83 1.70 1.87
C ASP A 35 -7.58 2.44 2.99
N GLY A 36 -7.60 3.78 2.91
CA GLY A 36 -8.31 4.64 3.85
C GLY A 36 -9.43 5.41 3.18
N LEU A 37 -10.59 5.52 3.83
CA LEU A 37 -11.71 6.35 3.40
C LEU A 37 -12.10 7.32 4.52
N ARG A 38 -12.15 8.61 4.20
CA ARG A 38 -12.82 9.64 4.98
C ARG A 38 -14.05 10.09 4.22
N LEU A 39 -15.21 10.00 4.84
CA LEU A 39 -16.50 10.33 4.23
C LEU A 39 -17.29 11.25 5.15
N THR A 40 -17.78 12.38 4.64
CA THR A 40 -18.71 13.27 5.33
C THR A 40 -19.98 13.43 4.50
N PHE A 41 -21.13 13.23 5.11
CA PHE A 41 -22.42 13.39 4.46
C PHE A 41 -23.45 14.01 5.40
N LEU A 42 -24.52 14.56 4.84
CA LEU A 42 -25.60 15.17 5.62
C LEU A 42 -26.46 14.08 6.28
N SER A 43 -26.87 14.31 7.50
CA SER A 43 -27.83 13.44 8.21
C SER A 43 -28.53 14.21 9.31
N ASP A 44 -29.81 14.46 9.14
CA ASP A 44 -30.70 15.13 10.08
C ASP A 44 -31.19 14.22 11.21
N LYS A 45 -30.91 12.91 11.11
CA LYS A 45 -31.30 11.89 12.08
C LYS A 45 -30.07 11.27 12.74
N LYS A 46 -30.28 10.83 13.99
CA LYS A 46 -29.29 9.99 14.65
C LYS A 46 -29.15 8.67 13.89
N LEU A 47 -27.96 8.41 13.35
CA LEU A 47 -27.65 7.16 12.65
C LEU A 47 -27.34 6.05 13.66
N PRO A 48 -27.70 4.80 13.35
CA PRO A 48 -27.20 3.66 14.11
C PRO A 48 -25.68 3.51 13.92
N CYS A 49 -25.08 2.62 14.69
CA CYS A 49 -23.68 2.26 14.51
C CYS A 49 -23.45 1.73 13.09
N ILE A 50 -22.50 2.33 12.38
CA ILE A 50 -22.05 1.89 11.06
C ILE A 50 -20.82 1.02 11.25
N SER A 51 -20.86 -0.20 10.72
CA SER A 51 -19.75 -1.16 10.81
C SER A 51 -18.97 -1.31 9.51
N ARG A 52 -19.62 -1.05 8.36
CA ARG A 52 -19.03 -1.27 7.05
C ARG A 52 -19.43 -0.17 6.09
N VAL A 53 -18.48 0.20 5.22
CA VAL A 53 -18.68 1.19 4.15
C VAL A 53 -18.19 0.62 2.83
N LEU A 54 -19.00 0.77 1.79
CA LEU A 54 -18.66 0.46 0.40
C LEU A 54 -18.64 1.75 -0.39
N ALA A 55 -17.69 1.86 -1.34
CA ALA A 55 -17.70 2.92 -2.35
C ALA A 55 -17.65 2.31 -3.75
N TYR A 56 -18.43 2.91 -4.64
CA TYR A 56 -18.57 2.49 -6.02
C TYR A 56 -18.28 3.65 -6.97
N ASP A 57 -17.60 3.34 -8.08
CA ASP A 57 -17.49 4.19 -9.26
C ASP A 57 -18.40 3.56 -10.35
N GLY A 58 -19.56 4.18 -10.58
CA GLY A 58 -20.64 3.52 -11.29
C GLY A 58 -21.06 2.21 -10.61
N ASP A 59 -20.90 1.09 -11.29
CA ASP A 59 -21.18 -0.25 -10.77
C ASP A 59 -19.94 -0.95 -10.20
N GLU A 60 -18.75 -0.36 -10.36
CA GLU A 60 -17.50 -0.94 -9.91
C GLU A 60 -17.29 -0.69 -8.41
N LEU A 61 -17.12 -1.76 -7.63
CA LEU A 61 -16.74 -1.68 -6.22
C LEU A 61 -15.26 -1.33 -6.11
N ILE A 62 -14.95 -0.08 -5.69
CA ILE A 62 -13.58 0.44 -5.57
C ILE A 62 -13.07 0.48 -4.12
N PHE A 63 -13.96 0.40 -3.12
CA PHE A 63 -13.61 0.33 -1.71
C PHE A 63 -14.61 -0.52 -0.93
N ASN A 64 -14.10 -1.34 -0.03
CA ASN A 64 -14.84 -2.16 0.91
C ASN A 64 -14.11 -2.12 2.27
N GLY A 65 -14.69 -1.42 3.22
CA GLY A 65 -13.99 -1.13 4.46
C GLY A 65 -14.82 -1.28 5.72
N ILE A 66 -14.11 -1.34 6.83
CA ILE A 66 -14.63 -1.38 8.20
C ILE A 66 -14.60 0.05 8.74
N ALA A 67 -15.71 0.51 9.31
CA ALA A 67 -15.80 1.82 9.92
C ALA A 67 -15.10 1.81 11.29
N ASP A 68 -13.93 2.47 11.38
CA ASP A 68 -13.19 2.60 12.64
C ASP A 68 -13.72 3.74 13.50
N THR A 69 -14.21 4.81 12.87
CA THR A 69 -14.72 5.99 13.57
C THR A 69 -15.98 6.50 12.91
N GLN A 70 -17.01 6.78 13.72
CA GLN A 70 -18.22 7.47 13.33
C GLN A 70 -18.45 8.66 14.27
N ARG A 71 -18.68 9.85 13.71
CA ARG A 71 -19.01 11.07 14.46
C ARG A 71 -20.22 11.73 13.82
N GLN A 72 -21.19 12.09 14.61
CA GLN A 72 -22.28 12.96 14.18
C GLN A 72 -22.17 14.32 14.89
N SER A 73 -22.32 15.38 14.14
CA SER A 73 -22.29 16.74 14.64
C SER A 73 -23.47 17.54 14.11
N VAL A 74 -23.99 18.42 14.96
CA VAL A 74 -25.05 19.39 14.63
C VAL A 74 -24.45 20.77 14.82
N THR A 75 -24.52 21.58 13.78
CA THR A 75 -24.05 22.97 13.77
C THR A 75 -25.19 23.90 13.30
N ASN A 76 -24.93 25.20 13.30
CA ASN A 76 -25.89 26.18 12.75
C ASN A 76 -26.14 25.99 11.24
N SER A 77 -25.21 25.32 10.53
CA SER A 77 -25.31 25.02 9.10
C SER A 77 -25.94 23.66 8.78
N GLY A 78 -26.36 22.90 9.81
CA GLY A 78 -26.99 21.58 9.61
C GLY A 78 -26.33 20.45 10.39
N ALA A 79 -26.86 19.25 10.19
CA ALA A 79 -26.37 18.03 10.80
C ALA A 79 -25.60 17.20 9.79
N SER A 80 -24.47 16.63 10.22
CA SER A 80 -23.59 15.82 9.37
C SER A 80 -23.06 14.60 10.11
N CYS A 81 -22.70 13.57 9.34
CA CYS A 81 -22.00 12.39 9.82
C CYS A 81 -20.64 12.29 9.13
N PHE A 82 -19.60 12.09 9.92
CA PHE A 82 -18.26 11.77 9.47
C PHE A 82 -17.95 10.30 9.76
N ILE A 83 -17.38 9.61 8.80
CA ILE A 83 -16.88 8.24 8.93
C ILE A 83 -15.41 8.22 8.50
N TYR A 84 -14.59 7.55 9.31
CA TYR A 84 -13.29 7.05 8.89
C TYR A 84 -13.35 5.54 8.83
N ALA A 85 -12.96 4.97 7.68
CA ALA A 85 -12.93 3.53 7.45
C ALA A 85 -11.59 3.11 6.85
N ARG A 86 -11.13 1.92 7.21
CA ARG A 86 -10.02 1.23 6.53
C ARG A 86 -10.54 0.06 5.71
N SER A 87 -9.93 -0.24 4.57
CA SER A 87 -10.31 -1.43 3.79
C SER A 87 -10.17 -2.71 4.63
N THR A 88 -10.88 -3.76 4.24
CA THR A 88 -10.88 -5.04 4.97
C THR A 88 -9.49 -5.63 5.18
N ALA A 89 -8.50 -5.22 4.39
CA ALA A 89 -7.10 -5.59 4.59
C ALA A 89 -6.57 -5.25 6.00
N CYS A 90 -7.17 -4.26 6.69
CA CYS A 90 -6.81 -3.91 8.05
C CYS A 90 -6.92 -5.11 9.01
N ILE A 91 -7.85 -6.05 8.77
CA ILE A 91 -7.98 -7.27 9.57
C ILE A 91 -6.66 -8.06 9.56
N LEU A 92 -6.01 -8.17 8.41
CA LEU A 92 -4.76 -8.92 8.29
C LEU A 92 -3.55 -8.16 8.86
N LEU A 93 -3.63 -6.83 8.95
CA LEU A 93 -2.60 -5.99 9.59
C LEU A 93 -2.71 -6.01 11.11
N ASP A 94 -3.94 -5.91 11.62
CA ASP A 94 -4.22 -5.76 13.05
C ASP A 94 -4.10 -7.11 13.80
N ASN A 95 -4.06 -8.25 13.09
CA ASN A 95 -3.92 -9.57 13.68
C ASN A 95 -2.51 -10.12 13.50
N GLU A 96 -1.89 -10.53 14.62
CA GLU A 96 -0.58 -11.18 14.65
C GLU A 96 -0.67 -12.62 14.12
N ALA A 97 0.24 -12.97 13.22
CA ALA A 97 0.43 -14.35 12.80
C ALA A 97 1.08 -15.19 13.91
N LYS A 98 0.59 -16.40 14.14
CA LYS A 98 1.22 -17.31 15.10
C LYS A 98 2.68 -17.57 14.69
N PRO A 99 3.67 -17.25 15.53
CA PRO A 99 5.07 -17.49 15.24
C PRO A 99 5.33 -18.98 15.01
N TYR A 100 5.99 -19.28 13.91
CA TYR A 100 6.32 -20.66 13.56
C TYR A 100 7.38 -20.72 12.47
N THR A 101 8.19 -21.80 12.45
CA THR A 101 9.09 -22.12 11.34
C THR A 101 8.46 -23.23 10.51
N TYR A 102 8.19 -22.93 9.25
CA TYR A 102 7.61 -23.86 8.28
C TYR A 102 8.70 -24.45 7.41
N ASP A 103 8.59 -25.73 7.11
CA ASP A 103 9.40 -26.38 6.10
C ASP A 103 8.69 -26.30 4.75
N SER A 104 9.36 -25.70 3.78
CA SER A 104 8.94 -25.59 2.37
C SER A 104 7.47 -25.17 2.15
N PRO A 105 6.98 -24.09 2.79
CA PRO A 105 5.58 -23.68 2.66
C PRO A 105 5.28 -23.06 1.28
N SER A 106 4.04 -23.23 0.82
CA SER A 106 3.52 -22.50 -0.34
C SER A 106 2.79 -21.22 0.06
N ALA A 107 2.63 -20.28 -0.91
CA ALA A 107 1.83 -19.07 -0.70
C ALA A 107 0.38 -19.41 -0.32
N ILE A 108 -0.21 -20.41 -0.96
CA ILE A 108 -1.56 -20.90 -0.65
C ILE A 108 -1.64 -21.52 0.74
N PHE A 109 -0.59 -22.21 1.21
CA PHE A 109 -0.55 -22.73 2.57
C PHE A 109 -0.60 -21.60 3.60
N LEU A 110 0.22 -20.54 3.43
CA LEU A 110 0.21 -19.39 4.34
C LEU A 110 -1.10 -18.60 4.26
N PHE A 111 -1.67 -18.43 3.06
CA PHE A 111 -3.00 -17.86 2.89
C PHE A 111 -4.06 -18.63 3.68
N ASN A 112 -4.12 -19.97 3.53
CA ASN A 112 -5.08 -20.81 4.25
C ASN A 112 -4.92 -20.70 5.77
N ARG A 113 -3.68 -20.51 6.24
CA ARG A 113 -3.34 -20.40 7.65
C ARG A 113 -3.71 -19.04 8.24
N TYR A 114 -3.49 -17.94 7.52
CA TYR A 114 -3.49 -16.59 8.06
C TYR A 114 -4.57 -15.65 7.50
N ALA A 115 -5.19 -15.96 6.34
CA ALA A 115 -6.16 -15.08 5.73
C ALA A 115 -7.53 -15.73 5.49
N LYS A 116 -7.59 -16.99 5.12
CA LYS A 116 -8.83 -17.68 4.76
C LYS A 116 -9.89 -17.64 5.87
N GLY A 117 -9.47 -17.79 7.14
CA GLY A 117 -10.38 -17.76 8.29
C GLY A 117 -11.09 -16.41 8.50
N PHE A 118 -10.56 -15.33 7.94
CA PHE A 118 -11.17 -14.00 7.94
C PHE A 118 -12.08 -13.72 6.73
N GLY A 119 -12.35 -14.71 5.88
CA GLY A 119 -13.24 -14.59 4.74
C GLY A 119 -12.58 -14.06 3.46
N PHE A 120 -11.25 -14.00 3.41
CA PHE A 120 -10.53 -13.65 2.18
C PHE A 120 -10.49 -14.81 1.20
N LYS A 121 -10.30 -14.47 -0.10
CA LYS A 121 -10.09 -15.39 -1.21
C LYS A 121 -8.66 -15.25 -1.72
N SER A 122 -8.12 -16.29 -2.35
CA SER A 122 -6.77 -16.27 -2.90
C SER A 122 -6.78 -16.27 -4.42
N LYS A 123 -6.06 -15.31 -4.99
CA LYS A 123 -5.54 -15.27 -6.36
C LYS A 123 -4.01 -15.20 -6.36
N LEU A 124 -3.38 -15.67 -5.28
CA LEU A 124 -1.93 -15.71 -5.16
C LEU A 124 -1.34 -16.70 -6.17
N PRO A 125 -0.13 -16.41 -6.68
CA PRO A 125 0.57 -17.32 -7.58
C PRO A 125 0.91 -18.65 -6.86
N SER A 126 1.02 -19.72 -7.65
CA SER A 126 1.45 -21.04 -7.17
C SER A 126 2.96 -21.05 -6.97
N VAL A 127 3.42 -20.38 -5.93
CA VAL A 127 4.83 -20.32 -5.54
C VAL A 127 5.03 -20.97 -4.18
N TRP A 128 6.20 -21.53 -3.97
CA TRP A 128 6.58 -22.16 -2.70
C TRP A 128 8.03 -21.82 -2.36
N CYS A 129 8.33 -21.81 -1.08
CA CYS A 129 9.69 -21.73 -0.58
C CYS A 129 10.31 -23.14 -0.64
N ASP A 130 11.52 -23.28 -1.13
CA ASP A 130 12.26 -24.56 -1.23
C ASP A 130 13.06 -24.88 0.04
N THR A 131 12.92 -24.06 1.09
CA THR A 131 13.61 -24.17 2.35
C THR A 131 12.72 -23.68 3.50
N TYR A 132 13.29 -23.53 4.68
CA TYR A 132 12.54 -23.03 5.85
C TYR A 132 12.11 -21.58 5.68
N TYR A 133 10.87 -21.31 6.09
CA TYR A 133 10.30 -19.97 6.22
C TYR A 133 9.91 -19.70 7.67
N GLN A 134 10.48 -18.66 8.25
CA GLN A 134 10.23 -18.30 9.63
C GLN A 134 9.29 -17.10 9.72
N VAL A 135 8.18 -17.27 10.43
CA VAL A 135 7.29 -16.21 10.88
C VAL A 135 7.68 -15.84 12.30
N GLY A 136 8.23 -14.65 12.49
CA GLY A 136 8.66 -14.14 13.77
C GLY A 136 7.50 -13.64 14.64
N LYS A 137 7.75 -13.46 15.93
CA LYS A 137 6.82 -12.79 16.85
C LYS A 137 6.61 -11.33 16.41
N GLY A 138 5.38 -10.83 16.49
CA GLY A 138 5.00 -9.49 16.08
C GLY A 138 4.78 -9.32 14.58
N THR A 139 4.92 -10.41 13.78
CA THR A 139 4.58 -10.38 12.36
C THR A 139 3.06 -10.41 12.19
N SER A 140 2.50 -9.47 11.41
CA SER A 140 1.07 -9.49 11.09
C SER A 140 0.70 -10.65 10.15
N CYS A 141 -0.59 -11.03 10.11
CA CYS A 141 -1.07 -12.04 9.17
C CYS A 141 -0.77 -11.67 7.71
N TYR A 142 -0.91 -10.37 7.37
CA TYR A 142 -0.50 -9.87 6.06
C TYR A 142 1.00 -10.02 5.84
N GLY A 143 1.82 -9.57 6.78
CA GLY A 143 3.28 -9.64 6.70
C GLY A 143 3.77 -11.07 6.48
N ALA A 144 3.19 -12.04 7.19
CA ALA A 144 3.56 -13.45 7.05
C ALA A 144 3.32 -14.01 5.63
N ILE A 145 2.30 -13.51 4.92
CA ILE A 145 2.01 -13.90 3.53
C ILE A 145 2.86 -13.07 2.56
N ASN A 146 2.86 -11.74 2.74
CA ASN A 146 3.51 -10.80 1.84
C ASN A 146 5.03 -11.01 1.77
N ASP A 147 5.68 -11.17 2.91
CA ASP A 147 7.15 -11.31 2.97
C ASP A 147 7.63 -12.53 2.18
N MET A 148 6.90 -13.64 2.25
CA MET A 148 7.24 -14.82 1.46
C MET A 148 6.93 -14.62 -0.02
N VAL A 149 5.73 -14.11 -0.36
CA VAL A 149 5.34 -13.88 -1.77
C VAL A 149 6.30 -12.87 -2.42
N TYR A 150 6.57 -11.76 -1.74
CA TYR A 150 7.53 -10.77 -2.22
C TYR A 150 8.93 -11.38 -2.39
N ALA A 151 9.36 -12.21 -1.44
CA ALA A 151 10.63 -12.90 -1.50
C ALA A 151 10.77 -13.78 -2.76
N LEU A 152 9.71 -14.41 -3.20
CA LEU A 152 9.73 -15.35 -4.32
C LEU A 152 9.42 -14.69 -5.67
N THR A 153 8.64 -13.60 -5.67
CA THR A 153 8.13 -12.97 -6.91
C THR A 153 8.68 -11.57 -7.15
N GLY A 154 9.22 -10.89 -6.14
CA GLY A 154 9.59 -9.48 -6.18
C GLY A 154 8.39 -8.52 -6.15
N LYS A 155 7.17 -9.04 -5.89
CA LYS A 155 5.92 -8.25 -5.93
C LYS A 155 5.18 -8.33 -4.60
N ASN A 156 4.61 -7.20 -4.17
CA ASN A 156 3.77 -7.16 -2.97
C ASN A 156 2.40 -7.80 -3.23
N VAL A 157 1.84 -8.37 -2.17
CA VAL A 157 0.46 -8.85 -2.15
C VAL A 157 -0.46 -7.64 -2.03
N LEU A 158 -1.47 -7.58 -2.89
CA LEU A 158 -2.55 -6.62 -2.83
C LEU A 158 -3.82 -7.28 -2.33
N VAL A 159 -4.66 -6.50 -1.67
CA VAL A 159 -5.99 -6.91 -1.24
C VAL A 159 -7.03 -6.10 -2.00
N THR A 160 -7.83 -6.78 -2.82
CA THR A 160 -8.85 -6.11 -3.62
C THR A 160 -10.11 -5.78 -2.79
N PRO A 161 -10.97 -4.85 -3.26
CA PRO A 161 -12.25 -4.57 -2.60
C PRO A 161 -13.18 -5.80 -2.51
N GLN A 162 -12.95 -6.83 -3.35
CA GLN A 162 -13.67 -8.11 -3.33
C GLN A 162 -13.12 -9.10 -2.29
N ASN A 163 -12.19 -8.65 -1.41
CA ASN A 163 -11.48 -9.47 -0.41
C ASN A 163 -10.62 -10.58 -1.03
N GLU A 164 -9.97 -10.30 -2.15
CA GLU A 164 -9.07 -11.23 -2.80
C GLU A 164 -7.61 -10.81 -2.59
N LEU A 165 -6.75 -11.73 -2.15
CA LEU A 165 -5.32 -11.54 -2.12
C LEU A 165 -4.72 -11.91 -3.48
N CYS A 166 -4.05 -10.99 -4.13
CA CYS A 166 -3.42 -11.20 -5.43
C CYS A 166 -2.05 -10.50 -5.49
N VAL A 167 -1.30 -10.77 -6.54
CA VAL A 167 -0.15 -9.96 -6.98
C VAL A 167 -0.46 -9.45 -8.38
N LEU A 168 -0.06 -8.22 -8.67
CA LEU A 168 -0.20 -7.70 -10.02
C LEU A 168 0.75 -8.45 -10.96
N THR A 169 0.18 -9.02 -12.02
CA THR A 169 0.93 -9.73 -13.07
C THR A 169 1.32 -8.81 -14.21
N GLU A 170 0.48 -7.83 -14.51
CA GLU A 170 0.68 -6.84 -15.56
C GLU A 170 0.38 -5.44 -15.01
N ASN A 171 1.21 -4.46 -15.38
CA ASN A 171 1.00 -3.07 -15.05
C ASN A 171 0.46 -2.36 -16.30
N ALA A 172 -0.66 -1.68 -16.17
CA ALA A 172 -1.15 -0.83 -17.24
C ALA A 172 -0.16 0.33 -17.48
N VAL A 173 -0.10 0.81 -18.73
CA VAL A 173 0.64 2.03 -19.06
C VAL A 173 -0.36 3.18 -19.11
N VAL A 174 -0.21 4.10 -18.19
CA VAL A 174 -1.03 5.33 -18.08
C VAL A 174 -0.30 6.46 -18.81
N ASN A 175 -0.89 6.97 -19.89
CA ASN A 175 -0.34 8.14 -20.58
C ASN A 175 -0.95 9.42 -19.99
N MET A 176 -0.14 10.24 -19.34
CA MET A 176 -0.58 11.48 -18.66
C MET A 176 -1.10 12.54 -19.61
N GLU A 177 -0.73 12.51 -20.90
CA GLU A 177 -1.25 13.45 -21.91
C GLU A 177 -2.78 13.36 -22.11
N HIS A 178 -3.39 12.25 -21.72
CA HIS A 178 -4.83 12.04 -21.86
C HIS A 178 -5.66 12.64 -20.73
N TYR A 179 -5.01 13.23 -19.72
CA TYR A 179 -5.67 13.76 -18.51
C TYR A 179 -5.51 15.27 -18.40
N ASN A 180 -6.51 15.93 -17.83
CA ASN A 180 -6.40 17.34 -17.46
C ASN A 180 -5.58 17.47 -16.18
N ILE A 181 -4.30 17.84 -16.35
CA ILE A 181 -3.34 17.97 -15.25
C ILE A 181 -3.45 19.36 -14.65
N LEU A 182 -3.93 19.47 -13.41
CA LEU A 182 -4.03 20.72 -12.66
C LEU A 182 -2.66 21.13 -12.08
N SER A 183 -1.84 20.18 -11.68
CA SER A 183 -0.45 20.44 -11.27
C SER A 183 0.42 19.19 -11.41
N LYS A 184 1.71 19.43 -11.68
CA LYS A 184 2.78 18.44 -11.73
C LYS A 184 3.93 18.91 -10.85
N LYS A 185 4.41 18.07 -9.94
CA LYS A 185 5.48 18.42 -9.01
C LYS A 185 6.50 17.29 -8.97
N TYR A 186 7.74 17.62 -9.33
CA TYR A 186 8.88 16.70 -9.20
C TYR A 186 9.57 16.90 -7.85
N VAL A 187 9.91 15.83 -7.17
CA VAL A 187 10.53 15.85 -5.84
C VAL A 187 11.70 14.87 -5.78
N ILE A 188 12.84 15.35 -5.32
CA ILE A 188 13.94 14.51 -4.87
C ILE A 188 13.99 14.57 -3.35
N ASN A 189 13.66 13.47 -2.68
CA ASN A 189 13.67 13.35 -1.23
C ASN A 189 14.85 12.47 -0.78
N ARG A 190 15.89 13.11 -0.29
CA ARG A 190 17.09 12.45 0.24
C ARG A 190 16.93 11.97 1.69
N GLY A 191 15.78 12.34 2.33
CA GLY A 191 15.55 12.14 3.75
C GLY A 191 15.45 10.68 4.18
N ASP A 192 14.85 9.84 3.33
CA ASP A 192 14.53 8.43 3.64
C ASP A 192 15.48 7.43 2.98
N ALA A 193 16.38 7.90 2.10
CA ALA A 193 17.33 7.06 1.38
C ALA A 193 18.53 6.66 2.26
N TYR A 194 18.92 5.39 2.16
CA TYR A 194 20.10 4.84 2.85
C TYR A 194 21.10 4.34 1.84
N SER A 195 22.36 4.75 1.96
CA SER A 195 23.47 4.18 1.17
C SER A 195 24.02 2.88 1.77
N GLN A 196 23.76 2.63 3.06
CA GLN A 196 24.30 1.47 3.76
C GLN A 196 23.30 0.92 4.79
N ILE A 197 23.26 -0.41 4.89
CA ILE A 197 22.60 -1.11 6.00
C ILE A 197 23.68 -1.89 6.74
N ASP A 198 23.89 -1.56 8.01
CA ASP A 198 24.75 -2.31 8.91
C ASP A 198 23.91 -3.38 9.59
N TYR A 199 24.28 -4.65 9.49
CA TYR A 199 23.48 -5.71 10.07
C TYR A 199 24.28 -6.70 10.91
N MET A 200 23.58 -7.34 11.83
CA MET A 200 24.12 -8.34 12.75
C MET A 200 23.51 -9.70 12.42
N THR A 201 24.35 -10.76 12.43
CA THR A 201 23.99 -12.18 12.34
C THR A 201 24.23 -12.90 13.67
N ASP A 202 23.85 -14.18 13.79
CA ASP A 202 23.92 -14.93 15.05
C ASP A 202 25.37 -15.12 15.59
N ASP A 203 26.36 -15.03 14.70
CA ASP A 203 27.75 -15.42 15.03
C ASP A 203 28.62 -14.24 15.49
N GLU A 204 28.06 -13.04 15.75
CA GLU A 204 28.89 -11.85 15.86
C GLU A 204 28.56 -10.89 17.00
N ASN A 205 29.62 -10.23 17.47
CA ASN A 205 29.53 -9.14 18.42
C ASN A 205 29.26 -7.81 17.69
N GLY A 206 27.98 -7.53 17.40
CA GLY A 206 27.57 -6.23 16.87
C GLY A 206 27.22 -6.21 15.37
N TYR A 207 27.17 -5.02 14.79
CA TYR A 207 26.75 -4.75 13.41
C TYR A 207 27.97 -4.70 12.48
N SER A 208 28.63 -5.84 12.28
CA SER A 208 29.90 -5.95 11.54
C SER A 208 29.72 -6.16 10.04
N HIS A 209 28.55 -6.59 9.60
CA HIS A 209 28.23 -6.76 8.19
C HIS A 209 27.64 -5.50 7.59
N HIS A 210 28.00 -5.22 6.33
CA HIS A 210 27.56 -4.04 5.59
C HIS A 210 26.91 -4.44 4.26
N PHE A 211 25.78 -3.80 3.96
CA PHE A 211 25.07 -3.95 2.71
C PHE A 211 24.91 -2.56 2.08
N LYS A 212 25.61 -2.30 0.97
CA LYS A 212 25.76 -0.96 0.39
C LYS A 212 25.04 -0.79 -0.93
N SER A 213 24.55 0.42 -1.18
CA SER A 213 24.02 0.87 -2.46
C SER A 213 25.00 1.86 -3.08
N ARG A 214 25.65 1.45 -4.16
CA ARG A 214 26.56 2.36 -4.92
C ARG A 214 25.80 3.52 -5.54
N PHE A 215 24.55 3.30 -5.96
CA PHE A 215 23.71 4.36 -6.49
C PHE A 215 23.56 5.50 -5.46
N PHE A 216 23.12 5.19 -4.26
CA PHE A 216 22.93 6.22 -3.23
C PHE A 216 24.24 6.83 -2.72
N GLU A 217 25.35 6.08 -2.74
CA GLU A 217 26.68 6.63 -2.48
C GLU A 217 27.08 7.64 -3.56
N SER A 218 26.84 7.35 -4.84
CA SER A 218 27.13 8.27 -5.95
C SER A 218 26.26 9.52 -5.91
N GLU A 219 25.03 9.40 -5.41
CA GLU A 219 24.15 10.53 -5.14
C GLU A 219 24.56 11.34 -3.88
N GLY A 220 25.67 11.00 -3.24
CA GLY A 220 26.20 11.67 -2.04
C GLY A 220 25.35 11.46 -0.79
N ILE A 221 24.63 10.34 -0.69
CA ILE A 221 23.89 9.95 0.52
C ILE A 221 24.84 9.14 1.40
N SER A 222 25.03 9.59 2.66
CA SER A 222 25.93 8.95 3.64
C SER A 222 25.18 8.34 4.82
N ARG A 223 23.86 8.09 4.69
CA ARG A 223 23.06 7.54 5.78
C ARG A 223 23.19 6.04 5.86
N SER A 224 23.33 5.52 7.08
CA SER A 224 23.25 4.09 7.37
C SER A 224 22.08 3.75 8.29
N LYS A 225 21.58 2.52 8.14
CA LYS A 225 20.55 1.93 9.01
C LYS A 225 21.11 0.67 9.67
N LYS A 226 20.91 0.53 10.99
CA LYS A 226 21.31 -0.67 11.72
C LYS A 226 20.14 -1.62 11.93
N ILE A 227 20.35 -2.91 11.68
CA ILE A 227 19.30 -3.93 11.81
C ILE A 227 19.88 -5.27 12.34
N ASN A 228 19.13 -5.88 13.26
CA ASN A 228 19.44 -7.23 13.72
C ASN A 228 18.68 -8.26 12.88
N LEU A 229 19.41 -9.18 12.25
CA LEU A 229 18.89 -10.26 11.42
C LEU A 229 19.23 -11.66 11.98
N ALA A 230 19.84 -11.72 13.16
CA ALA A 230 20.36 -12.95 13.77
C ALA A 230 19.34 -14.11 13.81
N ALA A 231 18.07 -13.83 14.09
CA ALA A 231 17.03 -14.86 14.18
C ALA A 231 16.48 -15.34 12.83
N LEU A 232 16.98 -14.83 11.69
CA LEU A 232 16.41 -15.14 10.37
C LEU A 232 17.32 -16.11 9.58
N PRO A 233 16.75 -17.06 8.81
CA PRO A 233 17.51 -17.82 7.82
C PRO A 233 18.24 -16.91 6.82
N LEU A 234 19.41 -17.30 6.35
CA LEU A 234 20.28 -16.51 5.48
C LEU A 234 19.55 -15.93 4.25
N TRP A 235 18.68 -16.71 3.60
CA TRP A 235 17.93 -16.23 2.44
C TRP A 235 16.91 -15.14 2.80
N GLN A 236 16.27 -15.23 4.00
CA GLN A 236 15.39 -14.18 4.51
C GLN A 236 16.17 -12.92 4.89
N GLN A 237 17.39 -13.07 5.47
CA GLN A 237 18.27 -11.94 5.73
C GLN A 237 18.59 -11.17 4.46
N LYS A 238 19.09 -11.86 3.42
CA LYS A 238 19.41 -11.25 2.11
C LYS A 238 18.22 -10.55 1.49
N ARG A 239 17.03 -11.15 1.60
CA ARG A 239 15.79 -10.58 1.07
C ARG A 239 15.37 -9.34 1.83
N LYS A 240 15.43 -9.37 3.17
CA LYS A 240 15.08 -8.23 4.01
C LYS A 240 15.98 -7.03 3.77
N LEU A 241 17.27 -7.26 3.56
CA LEU A 241 18.23 -6.22 3.19
C LEU A 241 17.86 -5.57 1.84
N LYS A 242 17.58 -6.40 0.81
CA LYS A 242 17.10 -5.89 -0.50
C LYS A 242 15.83 -5.07 -0.37
N ASN A 243 14.83 -5.59 0.35
CA ASN A 243 13.56 -4.91 0.53
C ASN A 243 13.73 -3.57 1.25
N LEU A 244 14.60 -3.49 2.26
CA LEU A 244 14.87 -2.25 2.97
C LEU A 244 15.53 -1.19 2.10
N LEU A 245 16.47 -1.56 1.24
CA LEU A 245 17.06 -0.61 0.28
C LEU A 245 16.05 -0.21 -0.78
N SER A 246 15.28 -1.15 -1.32
CA SER A 246 14.24 -0.86 -2.31
C SER A 246 13.18 0.09 -1.74
N SER A 247 12.64 -0.21 -0.56
CA SER A 247 11.62 0.65 0.05
C SER A 247 12.17 2.03 0.44
N SER A 248 13.47 2.16 0.72
CA SER A 248 14.08 3.47 0.95
C SER A 248 14.22 4.29 -0.34
N SER A 249 14.16 3.66 -1.50
CA SER A 249 14.19 4.32 -2.80
C SER A 249 12.82 4.76 -3.30
N ASP A 250 11.73 4.18 -2.78
CA ASP A 250 10.37 4.45 -3.28
C ASP A 250 9.97 5.93 -3.19
N ASN A 251 10.51 6.66 -2.22
CA ASN A 251 10.25 8.09 -2.05
C ASN A 251 11.41 8.99 -2.47
N TYR A 252 12.49 8.44 -3.06
CA TYR A 252 13.69 9.20 -3.40
C TYR A 252 13.42 10.16 -4.55
N GLU A 253 12.90 9.65 -5.66
CA GLU A 253 12.58 10.43 -6.85
C GLU A 253 11.13 10.18 -7.21
N THR A 254 10.28 11.21 -7.06
CA THR A 254 8.83 11.09 -7.23
C THR A 254 8.28 12.22 -8.07
N ILE A 255 7.17 11.93 -8.76
CA ILE A 255 6.35 12.95 -9.43
C ILE A 255 4.94 12.86 -8.84
N GLU A 256 4.45 13.98 -8.32
CA GLU A 256 3.06 14.14 -7.92
C GLU A 256 2.26 14.79 -9.06
N PHE A 257 1.19 14.14 -9.50
CA PHE A 257 0.22 14.69 -10.42
C PHE A 257 -1.09 14.96 -9.69
N VAL A 258 -1.70 16.11 -9.94
CA VAL A 258 -3.07 16.41 -9.54
C VAL A 258 -3.89 16.53 -10.81
N LEU A 259 -4.87 15.66 -10.96
CA LEU A 259 -5.74 15.54 -12.13
C LEU A 259 -7.13 16.05 -11.78
N GLU A 260 -7.81 16.69 -12.72
CA GLU A 260 -9.21 17.03 -12.59
C GLU A 260 -10.08 15.79 -12.72
N GLY A 261 -11.06 15.63 -11.81
CA GLY A 261 -12.01 14.53 -11.84
C GLY A 261 -11.60 13.31 -11.04
N ILE A 262 -12.44 12.25 -11.14
CA ILE A 262 -12.24 10.95 -10.53
C ILE A 262 -11.59 10.05 -11.57
N HIS A 263 -10.48 9.43 -11.20
CA HIS A 263 -9.79 8.47 -12.04
C HIS A 263 -9.39 7.25 -11.19
N ASN A 264 -9.85 6.08 -11.59
CA ASN A 264 -9.56 4.82 -10.90
C ASN A 264 -8.29 4.19 -11.47
N PHE A 265 -7.13 4.59 -10.92
CA PHE A 265 -5.84 3.99 -11.21
C PHE A 265 -5.55 2.81 -10.27
N ASN A 266 -4.61 1.95 -10.68
CA ASN A 266 -4.08 0.91 -9.82
C ASN A 266 -2.69 1.30 -9.31
N LEU A 267 -2.36 0.86 -8.09
CA LEU A 267 -0.99 0.90 -7.60
C LEU A 267 -0.10 0.09 -8.54
N TYR A 268 1.12 0.57 -8.74
CA TYR A 268 2.13 0.02 -9.65
C TYR A 268 1.81 0.13 -11.15
N ASP A 269 0.73 0.79 -11.58
CA ASP A 269 0.58 1.16 -12.98
C ASP A 269 1.77 2.05 -13.40
N ARG A 270 2.31 1.77 -14.58
CA ARG A 270 3.43 2.51 -15.15
C ARG A 270 2.94 3.82 -15.75
N VAL A 271 3.56 4.92 -15.39
CA VAL A 271 3.21 6.24 -15.89
C VAL A 271 4.17 6.65 -16.99
N LYS A 272 3.61 7.01 -18.14
CA LYS A 272 4.36 7.64 -19.22
C LYS A 272 4.19 9.16 -19.09
N CYS A 273 5.30 9.84 -18.84
CA CYS A 273 5.36 11.28 -18.68
C CYS A 273 5.65 11.99 -20.01
N ASP A 274 5.47 13.33 -20.03
CA ASP A 274 5.59 14.20 -21.21
C ASP A 274 7.00 14.73 -21.47
N GLY A 275 7.98 14.32 -20.65
CA GLY A 275 9.38 14.74 -20.77
C GLY A 275 9.71 16.16 -20.32
N THR A 276 8.75 16.91 -19.74
CA THR A 276 8.99 18.30 -19.34
C THR A 276 9.83 18.45 -18.08
N ILE A 277 9.73 17.50 -17.14
CA ILE A 277 10.49 17.48 -15.88
C ILE A 277 10.96 16.05 -15.52
N ASP A 278 10.95 15.16 -16.48
CA ASP A 278 11.43 13.78 -16.38
C ASP A 278 12.24 13.44 -17.64
N ASP A 279 13.20 12.56 -17.49
CA ASP A 279 14.09 12.15 -18.60
C ASP A 279 13.49 10.99 -19.42
N GLY A 280 12.17 10.78 -19.38
CA GLY A 280 11.47 9.69 -20.05
C GLY A 280 11.64 8.35 -19.34
N ASP A 281 12.06 8.36 -18.10
CA ASP A 281 12.23 7.18 -17.25
C ASP A 281 10.88 6.55 -16.86
N ASP A 282 10.95 5.31 -16.41
CA ASP A 282 9.79 4.56 -15.93
C ASP A 282 9.42 4.97 -14.50
N PHE A 283 8.26 5.56 -14.35
CA PHE A 283 7.64 5.83 -13.06
C PHE A 283 6.45 4.90 -12.82
N TYR A 284 6.23 4.52 -11.55
CA TYR A 284 5.13 3.65 -11.12
C TYR A 284 4.31 4.33 -10.05
N ILE A 285 2.98 4.20 -10.11
CA ILE A 285 2.07 4.77 -9.11
C ILE A 285 2.29 4.08 -7.76
N ILE A 286 2.66 4.85 -6.74
CA ILE A 286 2.85 4.39 -5.37
C ILE A 286 1.78 4.88 -4.40
N ASP A 287 1.13 6.03 -4.72
CA ASP A 287 0.01 6.55 -3.93
C ASP A 287 -1.08 7.09 -4.85
N ILE A 288 -2.33 6.89 -4.43
CA ILE A 288 -3.53 7.40 -5.09
C ILE A 288 -4.41 8.04 -4.03
N CYS A 289 -4.87 9.25 -4.28
CA CYS A 289 -5.82 9.94 -3.42
C CYS A 289 -6.93 10.57 -4.28
N ILE A 290 -8.14 10.01 -4.19
CA ILE A 290 -9.34 10.55 -4.83
C ILE A 290 -10.07 11.39 -3.79
N SER A 291 -10.31 12.66 -4.07
CA SER A 291 -11.00 13.55 -3.15
C SER A 291 -12.02 14.42 -3.86
N ALA A 292 -13.18 14.61 -3.22
CA ALA A 292 -14.20 15.53 -3.69
C ALA A 292 -14.77 16.38 -2.54
N LYS A 293 -15.18 17.58 -2.91
CA LYS A 293 -15.99 18.53 -2.14
C LYS A 293 -17.02 19.12 -3.10
N PRO A 294 -18.02 19.90 -2.63
CA PRO A 294 -19.09 20.43 -3.48
C PRO A 294 -18.57 21.18 -4.72
N ASP A 295 -17.43 21.87 -4.59
CA ASP A 295 -16.91 22.75 -5.65
C ASP A 295 -15.84 22.11 -6.52
N TYR A 296 -15.30 20.94 -6.15
CA TYR A 296 -14.25 20.28 -6.93
C TYR A 296 -14.15 18.77 -6.68
N CYS A 297 -13.65 18.09 -7.69
CA CYS A 297 -13.25 16.70 -7.62
C CYS A 297 -11.88 16.55 -8.27
N LYS A 298 -10.98 15.83 -7.62
CA LYS A 298 -9.62 15.61 -8.11
C LYS A 298 -9.08 14.26 -7.70
N THR A 299 -8.22 13.74 -8.56
CA THR A 299 -7.37 12.58 -8.28
C THR A 299 -5.92 13.05 -8.19
N ARG A 300 -5.27 12.77 -7.07
CA ARG A 300 -3.84 12.94 -6.90
C ARG A 300 -3.17 11.58 -6.97
N ILE A 301 -2.14 11.46 -7.79
CA ILE A 301 -1.25 10.30 -7.82
C ILE A 301 0.17 10.74 -7.50
N THR A 302 0.87 9.91 -6.74
CA THR A 302 2.32 10.02 -6.55
C THR A 302 2.96 8.84 -7.24
N THR A 303 3.95 9.11 -8.07
CA THR A 303 4.71 8.08 -8.78
C THR A 303 6.14 8.05 -8.28
N SER A 304 6.75 6.86 -8.28
CA SER A 304 8.15 6.66 -7.92
C SER A 304 8.93 6.15 -9.13
N LYS A 305 10.14 6.64 -9.28
CA LYS A 305 11.06 6.13 -10.29
C LYS A 305 11.49 4.71 -9.90
N SER A 306 11.41 3.78 -10.86
CA SER A 306 11.97 2.44 -10.67
C SER A 306 13.48 2.51 -10.72
N ILE A 307 14.12 2.48 -9.55
CA ILE A 307 15.54 2.23 -9.49
C ILE A 307 15.74 0.74 -9.75
N ASP A 308 16.31 0.38 -10.92
CA ASP A 308 16.63 -1.02 -11.22
C ASP A 308 17.64 -1.53 -10.20
N LEU A 309 17.16 -2.31 -9.25
CA LEU A 309 18.00 -2.91 -8.20
C LEU A 309 19.07 -3.86 -8.74
N ARG A 310 19.06 -4.18 -10.05
CA ARG A 310 20.16 -4.92 -10.71
C ARG A 310 21.43 -4.08 -10.84
N GLU A 311 21.32 -2.76 -10.87
CA GLU A 311 22.46 -1.84 -10.81
C GLU A 311 22.94 -1.55 -9.39
N VAL A 312 22.18 -1.93 -8.37
CA VAL A 312 22.64 -1.89 -6.98
C VAL A 312 23.64 -3.02 -6.77
N ASN A 313 24.89 -2.74 -7.09
CA ASN A 313 26.01 -3.65 -6.86
C ASN A 313 26.19 -3.84 -5.36
N TYR A 314 25.76 -4.98 -4.86
CA TYR A 314 25.95 -5.41 -3.48
C TYR A 314 27.42 -5.77 -3.27
N VAL A 315 28.11 -4.99 -2.49
CA VAL A 315 29.40 -5.40 -1.92
C VAL A 315 29.09 -5.92 -0.53
N ALA A 316 28.96 -7.25 -0.39
CA ALA A 316 29.15 -7.90 0.90
C ALA A 316 30.66 -7.97 1.09
N GLU A 317 31.20 -7.18 1.99
CA GLU A 317 32.55 -7.38 2.55
C GLU A 317 32.46 -8.38 3.68
#